data_7f85130548e362c40f4a607051cfa020
#
_entry.id   7f85130548e362c40f4a607051cfa020
#
_cell.length_a   1.000
_cell.length_b   1.000
_cell.length_c   1.000
_cell.angle_alpha   90.00
_cell.angle_beta   90.00
_cell.angle_gamma   90.00
#
_symmetry.space_group_name_H-M   'P 1'
#
loop_
_entity.id
_entity.type
_entity.pdbx_description
1 polymer ?
#
loop_
_entity_poly.entity_id
_entity_poly.type
_entity_poly.pdbx_seq_one_letter_code
_entity_poly.pdbx_strand_id
1 'polypeptide(L)'
;RQMCIRDRGRERSGKCVSLISADGERTMVTHLGAALELSAGEIEPSIFEGYDCLYVEGYLVQNHDLILKAARTAKKCGLKVAIDLASFNIVAENLEFLRGLVSEHVDIVFANEDEAKTFTCEAEPLNALQAISQMCELAVVKIGTKGALIKQGEEVVHVGIMAAAKRVDTTGAGDFYAAGFLAGLC
;
A
#
# COMPACT_ATOMS: atom_id res chain seq x y z
N ARG A 1 8.61 20.27 -4.53
CA ARG A 1 7.41 20.27 -3.68
C ARG A 1 7.86 20.17 -2.23
N GLN A 2 7.28 20.98 -1.36
CA GLN A 2 7.60 20.97 0.05
C GLN A 2 6.84 19.83 0.71
N MET A 3 7.56 18.92 1.36
CA MET A 3 6.95 17.84 2.11
C MET A 3 6.23 18.44 3.33
N CYS A 4 4.92 18.19 3.45
CA CYS A 4 4.14 18.67 4.58
C CYS A 4 4.40 17.73 5.77
N ILE A 5 5.19 18.18 6.74
CA ILE A 5 5.49 17.42 7.96
C ILE A 5 4.55 17.93 9.06
N ARG A 6 3.71 17.05 9.59
CA ARG A 6 2.89 17.28 10.77
C ARG A 6 3.50 16.50 11.94
N ASP A 7 4.34 17.15 12.72
CA ASP A 7 5.17 16.54 13.76
C ASP A 7 4.84 16.99 15.18
N ARG A 8 3.59 17.41 15.44
CA ARG A 8 3.20 18.04 16.71
C ARG A 8 2.34 17.16 17.60
N GLY A 9 2.62 15.87 17.64
CA GLY A 9 2.03 14.96 18.61
C GLY A 9 2.56 15.23 20.04
N ARG A 10 1.89 14.70 21.04
CA ARG A 10 2.34 14.72 22.43
C ARG A 10 3.43 13.69 22.69
N GLU A 11 3.35 12.58 21.96
CA GLU A 11 4.33 11.50 22.03
C GLU A 11 5.55 11.78 21.15
N ARG A 12 6.63 11.05 21.43
CA ARG A 12 7.83 11.07 20.59
C ARG A 12 7.57 10.41 19.24
N SER A 13 8.32 10.82 18.23
CA SER A 13 8.31 10.16 16.92
C SER A 13 8.51 8.66 17.04
N GLY A 14 7.87 7.90 16.17
CA GLY A 14 8.02 6.46 16.09
C GLY A 14 9.47 6.03 15.83
N LYS A 15 9.77 4.79 16.16
CA LYS A 15 11.07 4.15 15.93
C LYS A 15 10.86 2.76 15.35
N CYS A 16 11.67 2.41 14.37
CA CYS A 16 11.74 1.07 13.83
C CYS A 16 13.19 0.55 13.93
N VAL A 17 13.35 -0.60 14.54
CA VAL A 17 14.63 -1.31 14.57
C VAL A 17 14.55 -2.46 13.57
N SER A 18 15.43 -2.47 12.58
CA SER A 18 15.54 -3.55 11.61
C SER A 18 16.68 -4.49 12.04
N LEU A 19 16.36 -5.76 12.26
CA LEU A 19 17.30 -6.82 12.53
C LEU A 19 17.49 -7.61 11.24
N ILE A 20 18.73 -7.66 10.74
CA ILE A 20 19.05 -8.32 9.48
C ILE A 20 19.93 -9.52 9.82
N SER A 21 19.49 -10.72 9.44
CA SER A 21 20.25 -11.96 9.61
C SER A 21 21.30 -12.14 8.50
N ALA A 22 22.22 -13.09 8.69
CA ALA A 22 23.33 -13.32 7.75
C ALA A 22 22.88 -13.76 6.34
N ASP A 23 21.69 -14.34 6.22
CA ASP A 23 21.03 -14.72 4.96
C ASP A 23 20.26 -13.57 4.28
N GLY A 24 20.25 -12.39 4.91
CA GLY A 24 19.57 -11.19 4.40
C GLY A 24 18.09 -11.10 4.74
N GLU A 25 17.57 -12.01 5.58
CA GLU A 25 16.20 -11.91 6.10
C GLU A 25 16.11 -10.77 7.12
N ARG A 26 14.93 -10.13 7.16
CA ARG A 26 14.71 -8.93 7.95
C ARG A 26 13.52 -9.08 8.89
N THR A 27 13.77 -8.81 10.16
CA THR A 27 12.74 -8.67 11.19
C THR A 27 12.69 -7.22 11.67
N MET A 28 11.51 -6.63 11.69
CA MET A 28 11.29 -5.27 12.15
C MET A 28 10.60 -5.26 13.52
N VAL A 29 11.12 -4.45 14.42
CA VAL A 29 10.49 -4.13 15.71
C VAL A 29 10.11 -2.65 15.68
N THR A 30 8.82 -2.39 15.56
CA THR A 30 8.29 -1.04 15.34
C THR A 30 7.52 -0.54 16.56
N HIS A 31 7.85 0.67 16.99
CA HIS A 31 7.07 1.48 17.94
C HIS A 31 6.57 2.72 17.21
N LEU A 32 5.26 2.82 17.01
CA LEU A 32 4.66 3.85 16.15
C LEU A 32 4.73 5.27 16.74
N GLY A 33 4.82 5.39 18.08
CA GLY A 33 4.92 6.70 18.75
C GLY A 33 3.80 7.65 18.34
N ALA A 34 4.15 8.89 18.05
CA ALA A 34 3.20 9.93 17.65
C ALA A 34 2.35 9.61 16.42
N ALA A 35 2.73 8.63 15.59
CA ALA A 35 1.90 8.21 14.48
C ALA A 35 0.56 7.60 14.91
N LEU A 36 0.48 7.06 16.14
CA LEU A 36 -0.77 6.56 16.72
C LEU A 36 -1.75 7.67 17.13
N GLU A 37 -1.27 8.90 17.27
CA GLU A 37 -2.12 10.03 17.65
C GLU A 37 -2.90 10.60 16.46
N LEU A 38 -2.52 10.24 15.23
CA LEU A 38 -3.23 10.68 14.03
C LEU A 38 -4.65 10.12 14.02
N SER A 39 -5.62 11.00 13.89
CA SER A 39 -7.03 10.67 13.96
C SER A 39 -7.80 11.12 12.72
N ALA A 40 -8.99 10.54 12.52
CA ALA A 40 -9.88 10.94 11.44
C ALA A 40 -10.27 12.43 11.48
N GLY A 41 -10.24 13.06 12.67
CA GLY A 41 -10.55 14.49 12.84
C GLY A 41 -9.56 15.42 12.17
N GLU A 42 -8.35 14.94 11.87
CA GLU A 42 -7.29 15.74 11.22
C GLU A 42 -7.35 15.65 9.69
N ILE A 43 -8.21 14.80 9.15
CA ILE A 43 -8.37 14.61 7.71
C ILE A 43 -9.38 15.63 7.17
N GLU A 44 -8.86 16.70 6.59
CA GLU A 44 -9.63 17.76 5.96
C GLU A 44 -9.38 17.83 4.45
N PRO A 45 -10.35 18.32 3.63
CA PRO A 45 -10.18 18.43 2.17
C PRO A 45 -8.93 19.22 1.75
N SER A 46 -8.54 20.23 2.52
CA SER A 46 -7.39 21.09 2.23
C SER A 46 -6.05 20.35 2.15
N ILE A 47 -5.93 19.19 2.82
CA ILE A 47 -4.69 18.40 2.75
C ILE A 47 -4.49 17.71 1.40
N PHE A 48 -5.55 17.61 0.59
CA PHE A 48 -5.54 16.96 -0.72
C PHE A 48 -5.36 17.96 -1.89
N GLU A 49 -5.33 19.26 -1.61
CA GLU A 49 -5.19 20.28 -2.64
C GLU A 49 -3.86 20.17 -3.39
N GLY A 50 -3.92 20.12 -4.71
CA GLY A 50 -2.74 20.03 -5.59
C GLY A 50 -2.11 18.63 -5.66
N TYR A 51 -2.85 17.60 -5.26
CA TYR A 51 -2.48 16.19 -5.43
C TYR A 51 -3.46 15.48 -6.35
N ASP A 52 -2.98 14.47 -7.07
CA ASP A 52 -3.75 13.65 -8.00
C ASP A 52 -4.11 12.29 -7.39
N CYS A 53 -3.32 11.82 -6.43
CA CYS A 53 -3.48 10.50 -5.83
C CYS A 53 -3.21 10.56 -4.31
N LEU A 54 -4.04 9.84 -3.56
CA LEU A 54 -3.77 9.44 -2.18
C LEU A 54 -3.18 8.03 -2.21
N TYR A 55 -1.95 7.86 -1.72
CA TYR A 55 -1.38 6.54 -1.48
C TYR A 55 -1.47 6.19 0.01
N VAL A 56 -2.03 5.02 0.31
CA VAL A 56 -2.21 4.51 1.67
C VAL A 56 -1.31 3.30 1.88
N GLU A 57 -0.50 3.36 2.92
CA GLU A 57 0.27 2.21 3.38
C GLU A 57 -0.59 1.32 4.29
N GLY A 58 -0.69 0.05 3.96
CA GLY A 58 -1.59 -0.89 4.63
C GLY A 58 -1.36 -1.05 6.13
N TYR A 59 -0.18 -0.73 6.65
CA TYR A 59 0.05 -0.72 8.10
C TYR A 59 -0.84 0.27 8.87
N LEU A 60 -1.36 1.28 8.19
CA LEU A 60 -2.27 2.27 8.79
C LEU A 60 -3.70 1.76 8.96
N VAL A 61 -4.08 0.63 8.36
CA VAL A 61 -5.44 0.08 8.44
C VAL A 61 -5.85 -0.35 9.85
N GLN A 62 -4.94 -0.41 10.79
CA GLN A 62 -5.26 -0.59 12.21
C GLN A 62 -6.14 0.54 12.77
N ASN A 63 -6.16 1.71 12.13
CA ASN A 63 -7.08 2.79 12.43
C ASN A 63 -8.10 2.92 11.29
N HIS A 64 -9.16 2.10 11.34
CA HIS A 64 -10.21 2.02 10.33
C HIS A 64 -10.86 3.37 10.04
N ASP A 65 -11.19 4.16 11.09
CA ASP A 65 -11.85 5.45 10.95
C ASP A 65 -10.97 6.45 10.20
N LEU A 66 -9.67 6.47 10.50
CA LEU A 66 -8.70 7.33 9.83
C LEU A 66 -8.64 7.02 8.33
N ILE A 67 -8.44 5.75 7.99
CA ILE A 67 -8.28 5.32 6.60
C ILE A 67 -9.55 5.52 5.79
N LEU A 68 -10.70 5.16 6.36
CA LEU A 68 -11.99 5.34 5.71
C LEU A 68 -12.28 6.82 5.46
N LYS A 69 -12.00 7.69 6.45
CA LYS A 69 -12.13 9.14 6.29
C LYS A 69 -11.19 9.69 5.23
N ALA A 70 -9.92 9.26 5.22
CA ALA A 70 -8.93 9.70 4.24
C ALA A 70 -9.36 9.31 2.81
N ALA A 71 -9.70 8.03 2.58
CA ALA A 71 -10.12 7.54 1.29
C ALA A 71 -11.39 8.26 0.78
N ARG A 72 -12.42 8.38 1.62
CA ARG A 72 -13.66 9.10 1.28
C ARG A 72 -13.43 10.57 0.97
N THR A 73 -12.56 11.23 1.72
CA THR A 73 -12.27 12.65 1.50
C THR A 73 -11.47 12.85 0.22
N ALA A 74 -10.45 12.01 -0.03
CA ALA A 74 -9.68 12.03 -1.27
C ALA A 74 -10.59 11.80 -2.50
N LYS A 75 -11.49 10.82 -2.46
CA LYS A 75 -12.48 10.59 -3.55
C LYS A 75 -13.38 11.80 -3.77
N LYS A 76 -13.85 12.47 -2.72
CA LYS A 76 -14.66 13.70 -2.83
C LYS A 76 -13.87 14.86 -3.42
N CYS A 77 -12.55 14.90 -3.21
CA CYS A 77 -11.66 15.90 -3.82
C CYS A 77 -11.23 15.52 -5.25
N GLY A 78 -11.69 14.38 -5.78
CA GLY A 78 -11.41 13.95 -7.16
C GLY A 78 -10.09 13.18 -7.31
N LEU A 79 -9.43 12.80 -6.21
CA LEU A 79 -8.19 12.05 -6.26
C LEU A 79 -8.45 10.57 -6.56
N LYS A 80 -7.46 9.92 -7.20
CA LYS A 80 -7.34 8.47 -7.17
C LYS A 80 -6.87 8.03 -5.78
N VAL A 81 -7.33 6.87 -5.34
CA VAL A 81 -6.90 6.25 -4.09
C VAL A 81 -6.17 4.95 -4.39
N ALA A 82 -4.93 4.87 -3.97
CA ALA A 82 -4.09 3.69 -4.07
C ALA A 82 -3.78 3.12 -2.69
N ILE A 83 -3.76 1.80 -2.55
CA ILE A 83 -3.35 1.12 -1.30
C ILE A 83 -2.31 0.04 -1.61
N ASP A 84 -1.26 -0.05 -0.79
CA ASP A 84 -0.42 -1.26 -0.68
C ASP A 84 -0.89 -2.08 0.52
N LEU A 85 -1.07 -3.38 0.34
CA LEU A 85 -1.59 -4.25 1.40
C LEU A 85 -0.57 -4.52 2.53
N ALA A 86 0.68 -4.12 2.33
CA ALA A 86 1.78 -4.04 3.29
C ALA A 86 2.27 -5.35 3.89
N SER A 87 1.37 -6.25 4.35
CA SER A 87 1.77 -7.52 4.97
C SER A 87 0.58 -8.47 5.06
N PHE A 88 0.84 -9.76 4.83
CA PHE A 88 -0.20 -10.80 4.91
C PHE A 88 -0.87 -10.89 6.30
N ASN A 89 -0.13 -10.59 7.39
CA ASN A 89 -0.70 -10.56 8.74
C ASN A 89 -1.72 -9.44 8.89
N ILE A 90 -1.38 -8.23 8.43
CA ILE A 90 -2.31 -7.08 8.44
C ILE A 90 -3.55 -7.38 7.60
N VAL A 91 -3.37 -7.99 6.44
CA VAL A 91 -4.48 -8.41 5.59
C VAL A 91 -5.38 -9.41 6.30
N ALA A 92 -4.81 -10.44 6.93
CA ALA A 92 -5.58 -11.47 7.63
C ALA A 92 -6.40 -10.90 8.80
N GLU A 93 -5.79 -10.00 9.59
CA GLU A 93 -6.43 -9.38 10.74
C GLU A 93 -7.54 -8.38 10.36
N ASN A 94 -7.47 -7.79 9.16
CA ASN A 94 -8.38 -6.72 8.72
C ASN A 94 -9.12 -7.05 7.41
N LEU A 95 -9.29 -8.33 7.08
CA LEU A 95 -9.73 -8.78 5.75
C LEU A 95 -11.08 -8.19 5.33
N GLU A 96 -12.09 -8.24 6.20
CA GLU A 96 -13.42 -7.71 5.88
C GLU A 96 -13.41 -6.21 5.67
N PHE A 97 -12.69 -5.49 6.53
CA PHE A 97 -12.54 -4.04 6.39
C PHE A 97 -11.82 -3.67 5.09
N LEU A 98 -10.70 -4.34 4.78
CA LEU A 98 -9.93 -4.09 3.57
C LEU A 98 -10.74 -4.37 2.31
N ARG A 99 -11.51 -5.46 2.27
CA ARG A 99 -12.39 -5.77 1.13
C ARG A 99 -13.46 -4.70 0.92
N GLY A 100 -14.10 -4.25 1.99
CA GLY A 100 -15.06 -3.14 1.94
C GLY A 100 -14.41 -1.84 1.47
N LEU A 101 -13.25 -1.49 2.04
CA LEU A 101 -12.50 -0.29 1.66
C LEU A 101 -12.10 -0.30 0.18
N VAL A 102 -11.57 -1.45 -0.29
CA VAL A 102 -11.13 -1.59 -1.68
C VAL A 102 -12.31 -1.47 -2.64
N SER A 103 -13.39 -2.19 -2.40
CA SER A 103 -14.54 -2.18 -3.30
C SER A 103 -15.28 -0.84 -3.37
N GLU A 104 -15.24 -0.04 -2.30
CA GLU A 104 -16.00 1.21 -2.24
C GLU A 104 -15.17 2.46 -2.54
N HIS A 105 -13.86 2.45 -2.26
CA HIS A 105 -13.08 3.68 -2.20
C HIS A 105 -11.68 3.63 -2.82
N VAL A 106 -11.19 2.45 -3.22
CA VAL A 106 -9.83 2.31 -3.76
C VAL A 106 -9.87 2.07 -5.27
N ASP A 107 -9.03 2.80 -5.99
CA ASP A 107 -8.87 2.66 -7.44
C ASP A 107 -7.72 1.72 -7.81
N ILE A 108 -6.65 1.69 -6.99
CA ILE A 108 -5.42 0.96 -7.29
C ILE A 108 -5.01 0.13 -6.09
N VAL A 109 -4.78 -1.16 -6.28
CA VAL A 109 -4.28 -2.07 -5.24
C VAL A 109 -2.91 -2.61 -5.61
N PHE A 110 -1.95 -2.47 -4.69
CA PHE A 110 -0.65 -3.14 -4.74
C PHE A 110 -0.61 -4.25 -3.70
N ALA A 111 -0.13 -5.42 -4.11
CA ALA A 111 0.09 -6.57 -3.24
C ALA A 111 1.32 -7.34 -3.67
N ASN A 112 1.97 -8.06 -2.76
CA ASN A 112 2.86 -9.16 -3.10
C ASN A 112 2.08 -10.48 -3.17
N GLU A 113 2.77 -11.59 -3.46
CA GLU A 113 2.13 -12.91 -3.62
C GLU A 113 1.38 -13.36 -2.35
N ASP A 114 1.99 -13.19 -1.17
CA ASP A 114 1.40 -13.62 0.10
C ASP A 114 0.22 -12.74 0.53
N GLU A 115 0.33 -11.44 0.32
CA GLU A 115 -0.73 -10.46 0.55
C GLU A 115 -1.94 -10.73 -0.37
N ALA A 116 -1.68 -10.91 -1.66
CA ALA A 116 -2.72 -11.19 -2.65
C ALA A 116 -3.44 -12.51 -2.35
N LYS A 117 -2.69 -13.57 -2.02
CA LYS A 117 -3.22 -14.86 -1.59
C LYS A 117 -4.10 -14.72 -0.35
N THR A 118 -3.64 -13.98 0.66
CA THR A 118 -4.39 -13.80 1.91
C THR A 118 -5.66 -12.98 1.66
N PHE A 119 -5.59 -11.96 0.83
CA PHE A 119 -6.71 -11.09 0.52
C PHE A 119 -7.80 -11.78 -0.29
N THR A 120 -7.43 -12.66 -1.22
CA THR A 120 -8.34 -13.30 -2.18
C THR A 120 -8.67 -14.74 -1.87
N CYS A 121 -7.85 -15.44 -1.10
CA CYS A 121 -7.82 -16.90 -0.92
C CYS A 121 -7.38 -17.68 -2.18
N GLU A 122 -6.82 -17.01 -3.19
CA GLU A 122 -6.32 -17.61 -4.42
C GLU A 122 -4.81 -17.88 -4.30
N ALA A 123 -4.38 -19.12 -4.54
CA ALA A 123 -2.99 -19.52 -4.41
C ALA A 123 -2.11 -19.02 -5.57
N GLU A 124 -2.67 -18.98 -6.78
CA GLU A 124 -1.95 -18.57 -7.97
C GLU A 124 -2.02 -17.05 -8.15
N PRO A 125 -0.87 -16.35 -8.34
CA PRO A 125 -0.83 -14.90 -8.45
C PRO A 125 -1.74 -14.31 -9.54
N LEU A 126 -1.90 -15.02 -10.66
CA LEU A 126 -2.78 -14.57 -11.74
C LEU A 126 -4.26 -14.63 -11.33
N ASN A 127 -4.67 -15.66 -10.61
CA ASN A 127 -6.05 -15.78 -10.10
C ASN A 127 -6.31 -14.72 -9.03
N ALA A 128 -5.34 -14.49 -8.13
CA ALA A 128 -5.42 -13.45 -7.14
C ALA A 128 -5.52 -12.05 -7.78
N LEU A 129 -4.72 -11.78 -8.82
CA LEU A 129 -4.82 -10.56 -9.61
C LEU A 129 -6.22 -10.37 -10.21
N GLN A 130 -6.78 -11.42 -10.79
CA GLN A 130 -8.13 -11.40 -11.37
C GLN A 130 -9.18 -11.10 -10.30
N ALA A 131 -9.08 -11.73 -9.13
CA ALA A 131 -10.01 -11.50 -8.02
C ALA A 131 -9.92 -10.07 -7.47
N ILE A 132 -8.71 -9.52 -7.30
CA ILE A 132 -8.51 -8.13 -6.87
C ILE A 132 -9.09 -7.16 -7.90
N SER A 133 -8.87 -7.40 -9.19
CA SER A 133 -9.35 -6.52 -10.28
C SER A 133 -10.87 -6.45 -10.43
N GLN A 134 -11.63 -7.32 -9.76
CA GLN A 134 -13.08 -7.20 -9.67
C GLN A 134 -13.55 -6.12 -8.67
N MET A 135 -12.65 -5.67 -7.80
CA MET A 135 -12.94 -4.74 -6.72
C MET A 135 -12.32 -3.35 -6.93
N CYS A 136 -11.40 -3.20 -7.89
CA CYS A 136 -10.71 -1.93 -8.15
C CYS A 136 -10.45 -1.73 -9.65
N GLU A 137 -10.10 -0.51 -10.05
CA GLU A 137 -9.82 -0.17 -11.45
C GLU A 137 -8.50 -0.79 -11.94
N LEU A 138 -7.49 -0.85 -11.07
CA LEU A 138 -6.16 -1.32 -11.39
C LEU A 138 -5.59 -2.17 -10.24
N ALA A 139 -5.23 -3.42 -10.56
CA ALA A 139 -4.61 -4.35 -9.63
C ALA A 139 -3.17 -4.64 -10.03
N VAL A 140 -2.28 -4.69 -9.04
CA VAL A 140 -0.86 -5.01 -9.21
C VAL A 140 -0.45 -6.09 -8.21
N VAL A 141 0.04 -7.23 -8.71
CA VAL A 141 0.60 -8.30 -7.89
C VAL A 141 2.08 -8.44 -8.18
N LYS A 142 2.91 -8.07 -7.21
CA LYS A 142 4.38 -8.18 -7.25
C LYS A 142 4.78 -9.64 -7.03
N ILE A 143 5.51 -10.24 -7.98
CA ILE A 143 5.90 -11.66 -7.98
C ILE A 143 7.43 -11.84 -7.82
N GLY A 144 8.01 -11.05 -6.94
CA GLY A 144 9.43 -11.10 -6.57
C GLY A 144 10.35 -10.90 -7.78
N THR A 145 11.30 -11.81 -7.95
CA THR A 145 12.27 -11.75 -9.05
C THR A 145 11.68 -11.98 -10.44
N LYS A 146 10.42 -12.38 -10.51
CA LYS A 146 9.70 -12.54 -11.78
C LYS A 146 9.05 -11.23 -12.26
N GLY A 147 9.07 -10.17 -11.43
CA GLY A 147 8.50 -8.87 -11.76
C GLY A 147 7.12 -8.64 -11.16
N ALA A 148 6.15 -8.20 -11.94
CA ALA A 148 4.79 -7.93 -11.49
C ALA A 148 3.76 -8.28 -12.57
N LEU A 149 2.59 -8.69 -12.12
CA LEU A 149 1.39 -8.84 -12.92
C LEU A 149 0.49 -7.63 -12.68
N ILE A 150 -0.01 -7.03 -13.74
CA ILE A 150 -0.83 -5.81 -13.69
C ILE A 150 -2.10 -6.08 -14.47
N LYS A 151 -3.25 -5.69 -13.93
CA LYS A 151 -4.54 -5.81 -14.63
C LYS A 151 -5.32 -4.50 -14.53
N GLN A 152 -5.77 -4.02 -15.70
CA GLN A 152 -6.70 -2.90 -15.83
C GLN A 152 -7.77 -3.27 -16.88
N GLY A 153 -9.02 -3.27 -16.48
CA GLY A 153 -10.11 -3.76 -17.32
C GLY A 153 -9.86 -5.20 -17.78
N GLU A 154 -9.88 -5.44 -19.08
CA GLU A 154 -9.60 -6.76 -19.67
C GLU A 154 -8.11 -7.01 -19.95
N GLU A 155 -7.28 -5.97 -19.85
CA GLU A 155 -5.85 -6.07 -20.15
C GLU A 155 -5.09 -6.64 -18.95
N VAL A 156 -4.25 -7.66 -19.23
CA VAL A 156 -3.30 -8.22 -18.26
C VAL A 156 -1.90 -8.09 -18.84
N VAL A 157 -1.02 -7.44 -18.09
CA VAL A 157 0.37 -7.23 -18.47
C VAL A 157 1.30 -7.87 -17.46
N HIS A 158 2.32 -8.56 -17.94
CA HIS A 158 3.43 -9.03 -17.13
C HIS A 158 4.66 -8.17 -17.41
N VAL A 159 5.17 -7.51 -16.37
CA VAL A 159 6.39 -6.70 -16.45
C VAL A 159 7.50 -7.41 -15.68
N GLY A 160 8.57 -7.79 -16.39
CA GLY A 160 9.76 -8.40 -15.78
C GLY A 160 10.60 -7.39 -15.00
N ILE A 161 11.63 -7.88 -14.33
CA ILE A 161 12.61 -7.02 -13.65
C ILE A 161 13.72 -6.59 -14.60
N MET A 162 14.28 -5.42 -14.39
CA MET A 162 15.59 -5.08 -14.92
C MET A 162 16.68 -5.76 -14.08
N ALA A 163 17.66 -6.40 -14.74
CA ALA A 163 18.77 -7.03 -14.04
C ALA A 163 19.55 -5.96 -13.25
N ALA A 164 19.51 -6.06 -11.92
CA ALA A 164 20.31 -5.22 -11.05
C ALA A 164 21.70 -5.82 -10.86
N ALA A 165 22.73 -4.98 -10.65
CA ALA A 165 24.12 -5.41 -10.52
C ALA A 165 24.31 -6.37 -9.33
N LYS A 166 23.85 -6.01 -8.14
CA LYS A 166 23.91 -6.86 -6.93
C LYS A 166 22.80 -6.43 -5.98
N ARG A 167 21.99 -7.39 -5.56
CA ARG A 167 21.04 -7.17 -4.48
C ARG A 167 21.78 -7.19 -3.15
N VAL A 168 21.71 -6.09 -2.41
CA VAL A 168 22.31 -5.95 -1.08
C VAL A 168 21.24 -5.94 0.00
N ASP A 169 20.15 -5.22 -0.24
CA ASP A 169 19.03 -5.05 0.67
C ASP A 169 17.74 -4.84 -0.14
N THR A 170 16.64 -5.38 0.34
CA THR A 170 15.30 -5.25 -0.29
C THR A 170 14.37 -4.31 0.49
N THR A 171 14.90 -3.60 1.50
CA THR A 171 14.11 -2.64 2.27
C THR A 171 13.57 -1.52 1.36
N GLY A 172 12.27 -1.28 1.43
CA GLY A 172 11.61 -0.27 0.61
C GLY A 172 11.42 -0.64 -0.87
N ALA A 173 11.73 -1.88 -1.29
CA ALA A 173 11.54 -2.28 -2.68
C ALA A 173 10.08 -2.14 -3.14
N GLY A 174 9.13 -2.47 -2.26
CA GLY A 174 7.69 -2.26 -2.50
C GLY A 174 7.35 -0.79 -2.65
N ASP A 175 7.86 0.04 -1.74
CA ASP A 175 7.62 1.49 -1.72
C ASP A 175 8.16 2.17 -2.99
N PHE A 176 9.39 1.82 -3.39
CA PHE A 176 9.99 2.32 -4.63
C PHE A 176 9.25 1.85 -5.87
N TYR A 177 8.75 0.60 -5.86
CA TYR A 177 7.94 0.10 -6.96
C TYR A 177 6.63 0.90 -7.08
N ALA A 178 5.90 1.07 -6.00
CA ALA A 178 4.66 1.83 -5.98
C ALA A 178 4.90 3.31 -6.38
N ALA A 179 5.95 3.93 -5.85
CA ALA A 179 6.30 5.30 -6.18
C ALA A 179 6.63 5.48 -7.68
N GLY A 180 7.44 4.58 -8.24
CA GLY A 180 7.77 4.59 -9.68
C GLY A 180 6.55 4.33 -10.56
N PHE A 181 5.70 3.40 -10.16
CA PHE A 181 4.46 3.08 -10.86
C PHE A 181 3.49 4.27 -10.89
N LEU A 182 3.21 4.86 -9.74
CA LEU A 182 2.31 6.01 -9.63
C LEU A 182 2.86 7.24 -10.34
N ALA A 183 4.18 7.48 -10.30
CA ALA A 183 4.81 8.57 -11.06
C ALA A 183 4.71 8.40 -12.57
N GLY A 184 4.60 7.16 -13.06
CA GLY A 184 4.39 6.90 -14.49
C GLY A 184 2.92 6.92 -14.91
N LEU A 185 1.99 6.85 -13.95
CA LEU A 185 0.55 6.87 -14.19
C LEU A 185 -0.02 8.29 -14.18
N CYS A 186 0.57 9.20 -13.38
CA CYS A 186 0.22 10.62 -13.28
C CYS A 186 1.07 11.45 -14.25
#